data_f7cc9a1fa65d2baafa34e9a18edf283c
#
_entry.id   f7cc9a1fa65d2baafa34e9a18edf283c
#
_cell.length_a   1.000
_cell.length_b   1.000
_cell.length_c   1.000
_cell.angle_alpha   90.00
_cell.angle_beta   90.00
_cell.angle_gamma   90.00
#
_symmetry.space_group_name_H-M   'P 1'
#
loop_
_entity.id
_entity.type
_entity.pdbx_description
1 polymer ?
#
loop_
_entity_poly.entity_id
_entity_poly.type
_entity_poly.pdbx_seq_one_letter_code
_entity_poly.pdbx_strand_id
1 'polypeptide(L)'
;MSIQDRHYLELQFQCKIYRSYGLGFQHFFEKVMNKLNPKFIPINSSGGDDGNDGYFRDEGKYYQIYSPKSNMKNEDAAKKLYDDFYKLYDKWNHTNPIKEYHFVFNDKYYGSKKEIEPIITKLKSEKLGINFELILMNDFERLFFKLSKEAIYSLGFHISST
;
A
#
# COMPACT_ATOMS: atom_id res chain seq x y z
N MET A 1 -25.62 -4.37 2.56
CA MET A 1 -25.30 -2.99 2.19
C MET A 1 -26.06 -2.63 0.94
N SER A 2 -26.83 -1.54 0.95
CA SER A 2 -27.55 -1.08 -0.25
C SER A 2 -26.55 -0.49 -1.28
N ILE A 3 -27.02 -0.34 -2.54
CA ILE A 3 -26.20 0.30 -3.58
C ILE A 3 -25.88 1.75 -3.21
N GLN A 4 -26.86 2.46 -2.61
CA GLN A 4 -26.66 3.85 -2.16
C GLN A 4 -25.65 3.95 -1.03
N ASP A 5 -25.71 3.04 -0.04
CA ASP A 5 -24.74 2.97 1.06
C ASP A 5 -23.34 2.76 0.53
N ARG A 6 -23.19 1.81 -0.39
CA ARG A 6 -21.91 1.49 -1.02
C ARG A 6 -21.33 2.70 -1.73
N HIS A 7 -22.12 3.37 -2.55
CA HIS A 7 -21.68 4.56 -3.28
C HIS A 7 -21.25 5.68 -2.33
N TYR A 8 -21.99 5.89 -1.26
CA TYR A 8 -21.64 6.89 -0.25
C TYR A 8 -20.30 6.60 0.43
N LEU A 9 -20.07 5.34 0.79
CA LEU A 9 -18.78 4.91 1.37
C LEU A 9 -17.63 5.01 0.36
N GLU A 10 -17.86 4.73 -0.92
CA GLU A 10 -16.88 4.92 -1.98
C GLU A 10 -16.45 6.38 -2.08
N LEU A 11 -17.39 7.32 -2.05
CA LEU A 11 -17.07 8.75 -2.06
C LEU A 11 -16.26 9.16 -0.83
N GLN A 12 -16.60 8.66 0.36
CA GLN A 12 -15.82 8.93 1.58
C GLN A 12 -14.41 8.38 1.47
N PHE A 13 -14.25 7.15 0.97
CA PHE A 13 -12.94 6.53 0.75
C PHE A 13 -12.10 7.38 -0.21
N GLN A 14 -12.66 7.75 -1.36
CA GLN A 14 -11.98 8.57 -2.36
C GLN A 14 -11.56 9.93 -1.78
N CYS A 15 -12.43 10.59 -1.03
CA CYS A 15 -12.08 11.84 -0.34
C CYS A 15 -10.91 11.64 0.62
N LYS A 16 -10.90 10.54 1.37
CA LYS A 16 -9.79 10.23 2.27
C LYS A 16 -8.48 10.02 1.51
N ILE A 17 -8.52 9.31 0.40
CA ILE A 17 -7.35 9.10 -0.47
C ILE A 17 -6.79 10.44 -0.98
N TYR A 18 -7.64 11.31 -1.51
CA TYR A 18 -7.21 12.61 -2.03
C TYR A 18 -6.57 13.52 -0.97
N ARG A 19 -7.00 13.40 0.28
CA ARG A 19 -6.52 14.21 1.40
C ARG A 19 -5.32 13.60 2.13
N SER A 20 -5.02 12.32 1.90
CA SER A 20 -3.99 11.60 2.63
C SER A 20 -2.65 11.64 1.92
N TYR A 21 -1.57 11.78 2.68
CA TYR A 21 -0.20 11.70 2.23
C TYR A 21 0.72 11.28 3.38
N GLY A 22 1.93 10.83 3.06
CA GLY A 22 2.97 10.49 4.04
C GLY A 22 2.48 9.48 5.08
N LEU A 23 2.80 9.73 6.34
CA LEU A 23 2.45 8.85 7.47
C LEU A 23 0.94 8.72 7.67
N GLY A 24 0.16 9.74 7.37
CA GLY A 24 -1.30 9.68 7.48
C GLY A 24 -1.90 8.63 6.56
N PHE A 25 -1.44 8.57 5.32
CA PHE A 25 -1.84 7.54 4.37
C PHE A 25 -1.32 6.16 4.80
N GLN A 26 -0.05 6.06 5.20
CA GLN A 26 0.56 4.81 5.66
C GLN A 26 -0.24 4.20 6.81
N HIS A 27 -0.56 4.97 7.84
CA HIS A 27 -1.35 4.49 8.99
C HIS A 27 -2.74 4.04 8.58
N PHE A 28 -3.38 4.72 7.64
CA PHE A 28 -4.67 4.29 7.13
C PHE A 28 -4.56 2.95 6.40
N PHE A 29 -3.58 2.78 5.53
CA PHE A 29 -3.32 1.52 4.85
C PHE A 29 -3.05 0.38 5.85
N GLU A 30 -2.18 0.61 6.81
CA GLU A 30 -1.83 -0.37 7.85
C GLU A 30 -3.07 -0.82 8.65
N LYS A 31 -3.94 0.11 9.02
CA LYS A 31 -5.19 -0.20 9.74
C LYS A 31 -6.13 -1.07 8.92
N VAL A 32 -6.27 -0.77 7.63
CA VAL A 32 -7.08 -1.58 6.72
C VAL A 32 -6.50 -2.98 6.59
N MET A 33 -5.21 -3.10 6.35
CA MET A 33 -4.54 -4.39 6.20
C MET A 33 -4.63 -5.24 7.47
N ASN A 34 -4.45 -4.64 8.64
CA ASN A 34 -4.56 -5.34 9.92
C ASN A 34 -5.98 -5.83 10.21
N LYS A 35 -7.01 -5.08 9.78
CA LYS A 35 -8.40 -5.54 9.89
C LYS A 35 -8.73 -6.64 8.89
N LEU A 36 -8.11 -6.65 7.73
CA LEU A 36 -8.26 -7.74 6.75
C LEU A 36 -7.57 -9.01 7.23
N ASN A 37 -6.40 -8.88 7.82
CA ASN A 37 -5.63 -9.99 8.36
C ASN A 37 -4.80 -9.54 9.57
N PRO A 38 -5.15 -9.99 10.79
CA PRO A 38 -4.42 -9.61 12.01
C PRO A 38 -2.95 -10.01 12.03
N LYS A 39 -2.51 -10.88 11.13
CA LYS A 39 -1.09 -11.26 10.99
C LYS A 39 -0.24 -10.19 10.31
N PHE A 40 -0.86 -9.15 9.73
CA PHE A 40 -0.13 -8.01 9.19
C PHE A 40 0.62 -7.28 10.30
N ILE A 41 1.91 -7.08 10.13
CA ILE A 41 2.78 -6.43 11.10
C ILE A 41 3.23 -5.08 10.51
N PRO A 42 2.74 -3.94 11.02
CA PRO A 42 3.24 -2.63 10.63
C PRO A 42 4.64 -2.41 11.19
N ILE A 43 5.49 -1.70 10.45
CA ILE A 43 6.84 -1.38 10.89
C ILE A 43 6.91 0.09 11.31
N ASN A 44 7.43 0.32 12.50
CA ASN A 44 7.68 1.68 13.00
C ASN A 44 8.89 2.27 12.29
N SER A 45 8.67 3.34 11.54
CA SER A 45 9.70 3.99 10.72
C SER A 45 10.50 5.06 11.47
N SER A 46 10.43 5.15 12.79
CA SER A 46 11.12 6.19 13.58
C SER A 46 12.65 6.16 13.46
N GLY A 47 13.23 5.05 13.04
CA GLY A 47 14.67 4.88 12.79
C GLY A 47 15.05 4.74 11.31
N GLY A 48 14.13 5.09 10.40
CA GLY A 48 14.22 4.76 8.98
C GLY A 48 13.42 3.50 8.65
N ASP A 49 12.93 3.42 7.44
CA ASP A 49 12.00 2.34 7.04
C ASP A 49 12.71 1.07 6.53
N ASP A 50 13.98 1.16 6.20
CA ASP A 50 14.75 0.07 5.59
C ASP A 50 14.02 -0.62 4.39
N GLY A 51 13.14 0.14 3.73
CA GLY A 51 12.32 -0.35 2.62
C GLY A 51 11.11 -1.22 3.03
N ASN A 52 10.76 -1.28 4.32
CA ASN A 52 9.67 -2.10 4.83
C ASN A 52 8.72 -1.29 5.72
N ASP A 53 7.52 -1.02 5.24
CA ASP A 53 6.46 -0.35 6.01
C ASP A 53 5.49 -1.34 6.67
N GLY A 54 5.53 -2.60 6.27
CA GLY A 54 4.73 -3.66 6.86
C GLY A 54 4.93 -4.99 6.14
N TYR A 55 4.62 -6.08 6.83
CA TYR A 55 4.86 -7.41 6.26
C TYR A 55 4.03 -8.51 6.91
N PHE A 56 3.95 -9.64 6.21
CA PHE A 56 3.48 -10.92 6.75
C PHE A 56 4.70 -11.84 6.91
N ARG A 57 5.17 -11.99 8.13
CA ARG A 57 6.42 -12.73 8.43
C ARG A 57 6.42 -14.15 7.87
N ASP A 58 5.36 -14.91 8.12
CA ASP A 58 5.30 -16.32 7.77
C ASP A 58 5.11 -16.55 6.26
N GLU A 59 4.73 -15.51 5.53
CA GLU A 59 4.46 -15.57 4.09
C GLU A 59 5.56 -14.95 3.23
N GLY A 60 6.54 -14.28 3.84
CA GLY A 60 7.59 -13.54 3.12
C GLY A 60 7.04 -12.42 2.25
N LYS A 61 5.91 -11.82 2.64
CA LYS A 61 5.27 -10.71 1.94
C LYS A 61 5.63 -9.40 2.60
N TYR A 62 6.10 -8.45 1.81
CA TYR A 62 6.52 -7.13 2.28
C TYR A 62 5.81 -6.02 1.52
N TYR A 63 5.56 -4.92 2.22
CA TYR A 63 4.86 -3.76 1.68
C TYR A 63 5.71 -2.51 1.87
N GLN A 64 5.91 -1.77 0.81
CA GLN A 64 6.47 -0.43 0.82
C GLN A 64 5.39 0.55 0.39
N ILE A 65 5.15 1.58 1.20
CA ILE A 65 4.07 2.54 1.00
C ILE A 65 4.64 3.88 0.56
N TYR A 66 4.10 4.40 -0.52
CA TYR A 66 4.53 5.67 -1.08
C TYR A 66 3.33 6.57 -1.38
N SER A 67 3.24 7.66 -0.63
CA SER A 67 2.17 8.66 -0.78
C SER A 67 2.75 10.05 -0.63
N PRO A 68 3.30 10.64 -1.72
CA PRO A 68 3.92 11.95 -1.66
C PRO A 68 2.88 13.06 -1.47
N LYS A 69 3.28 14.15 -0.80
CA LYS A 69 2.42 15.31 -0.54
C LYS A 69 2.10 16.09 -1.82
N SER A 70 3.04 16.15 -2.74
CA SER A 70 2.94 16.90 -3.99
C SER A 70 3.24 16.00 -5.18
N ASN A 71 2.92 16.46 -6.39
CA ASN A 71 3.28 15.76 -7.61
C ASN A 71 4.81 15.64 -7.69
N MET A 72 5.32 14.46 -7.35
CA MET A 72 6.73 14.14 -7.61
C MET A 72 6.93 13.83 -9.08
N LYS A 73 8.15 14.09 -9.56
CA LYS A 73 8.56 13.66 -10.88
C LYS A 73 8.41 12.14 -11.00
N ASN A 74 8.01 11.68 -12.17
CA ASN A 74 7.80 10.25 -12.41
C ASN A 74 9.06 9.43 -12.15
N GLU A 75 10.23 9.97 -12.50
CA GLU A 75 11.54 9.35 -12.30
C GLU A 75 11.86 9.15 -10.81
N ASP A 76 11.43 10.09 -9.94
CA ASP A 76 11.66 9.99 -8.49
C ASP A 76 10.86 8.84 -7.87
N ALA A 77 9.63 8.61 -8.33
CA ALA A 77 8.82 7.48 -7.87
C ALA A 77 9.43 6.14 -8.31
N ALA A 78 9.90 6.05 -9.55
CA ALA A 78 10.56 4.86 -10.08
C ALA A 78 11.89 4.57 -9.34
N LYS A 79 12.69 5.62 -9.11
CA LYS A 79 13.93 5.50 -8.33
C LYS A 79 13.65 5.05 -6.91
N LYS A 80 12.64 5.61 -6.26
CA LYS A 80 12.26 5.23 -4.90
C LYS A 80 11.86 3.76 -4.83
N LEU A 81 11.05 3.27 -5.74
CA LEU A 81 10.67 1.85 -5.81
C LEU A 81 11.91 0.95 -5.87
N TYR A 82 12.86 1.26 -6.73
CA TYR A 82 14.07 0.47 -6.91
C TYR A 82 14.96 0.50 -5.65
N ASP A 83 15.24 1.69 -5.14
CA ASP A 83 16.12 1.89 -3.98
C ASP A 83 15.52 1.27 -2.72
N ASP A 84 14.22 1.44 -2.48
CA ASP A 84 13.54 0.88 -1.30
C ASP A 84 13.48 -0.64 -1.34
N PHE A 85 13.29 -1.23 -2.53
CA PHE A 85 13.36 -2.69 -2.66
C PHE A 85 14.75 -3.21 -2.25
N TYR A 86 15.83 -2.60 -2.72
CA TYR A 86 17.18 -3.07 -2.37
C TYR A 86 17.55 -2.81 -0.91
N LYS A 87 17.08 -1.74 -0.30
CA LYS A 87 17.17 -1.55 1.17
C LYS A 87 16.50 -2.70 1.91
N LEU A 88 15.29 -3.05 1.52
CA LEU A 88 14.58 -4.21 2.06
C LEU A 88 15.37 -5.50 1.87
N TYR A 89 15.78 -5.76 0.65
CA TYR A 89 16.52 -6.98 0.30
C TYR A 89 17.79 -7.14 1.14
N ASP A 90 18.58 -6.09 1.26
CA ASP A 90 19.83 -6.10 2.00
C ASP A 90 19.64 -6.29 3.52
N LYS A 91 18.57 -5.73 4.07
CA LYS A 91 18.30 -5.75 5.51
C LYS A 91 17.51 -6.97 5.99
N TRP A 92 16.52 -7.41 5.22
CA TRP A 92 15.53 -8.38 5.69
C TRP A 92 15.66 -9.78 5.09
N ASN A 93 16.19 -9.91 3.88
CA ASN A 93 16.18 -11.19 3.15
C ASN A 93 16.96 -12.31 3.87
N HIS A 94 17.96 -11.97 4.67
CA HIS A 94 18.77 -12.93 5.42
C HIS A 94 17.98 -13.67 6.51
N THR A 95 17.12 -12.93 7.21
CA THR A 95 16.38 -13.45 8.36
C THR A 95 14.97 -13.89 8.00
N ASN A 96 14.39 -13.28 6.98
CA ASN A 96 13.04 -13.59 6.52
C ASN A 96 12.95 -13.40 5.00
N PRO A 97 13.24 -14.47 4.23
CA PRO A 97 13.36 -14.39 2.78
C PRO A 97 12.13 -13.76 2.12
N ILE A 98 12.39 -12.86 1.17
CA ILE A 98 11.36 -12.16 0.42
C ILE A 98 10.81 -13.11 -0.65
N LYS A 99 9.50 -13.34 -0.61
CA LYS A 99 8.75 -14.09 -1.64
C LYS A 99 7.90 -13.17 -2.49
N GLU A 100 7.30 -12.15 -1.86
CA GLU A 100 6.49 -11.15 -2.53
C GLU A 100 6.85 -9.75 -2.02
N TYR A 101 6.92 -8.80 -2.94
CA TYR A 101 7.12 -7.40 -2.64
C TYR A 101 6.00 -6.57 -3.27
N HIS A 102 5.28 -5.85 -2.43
CA HIS A 102 4.17 -5.00 -2.82
C HIS A 102 4.57 -3.54 -2.68
N PHE A 103 4.58 -2.82 -3.79
CA PHE A 103 4.75 -1.38 -3.79
C PHE A 103 3.38 -0.71 -3.83
N VAL A 104 3.02 -0.06 -2.73
CA VAL A 104 1.74 0.64 -2.57
C VAL A 104 1.97 2.09 -2.93
N PHE A 105 1.38 2.52 -4.04
CA PHE A 105 1.51 3.88 -4.54
C PHE A 105 0.16 4.59 -4.52
N ASN A 106 0.08 5.68 -3.74
CA ASN A 106 -1.10 6.54 -3.78
C ASN A 106 -1.07 7.37 -5.08
N ASP A 107 -1.64 6.79 -6.13
CA ASP A 107 -1.76 7.40 -7.45
C ASP A 107 -2.91 8.41 -7.54
N LYS A 108 -3.69 8.57 -6.48
CA LYS A 108 -4.89 9.41 -6.42
C LYS A 108 -5.86 9.14 -7.59
N TYR A 109 -5.97 7.88 -7.98
CA TYR A 109 -6.80 7.40 -9.09
C TYR A 109 -6.38 7.90 -10.49
N TYR A 110 -5.19 8.48 -10.63
CA TYR A 110 -4.66 8.91 -11.94
C TYR A 110 -4.00 7.78 -12.73
N GLY A 111 -3.77 6.63 -12.09
CA GLY A 111 -3.11 5.49 -12.71
C GLY A 111 -1.61 5.43 -12.44
N SER A 112 -0.98 4.32 -12.85
CA SER A 112 0.44 4.12 -12.68
C SER A 112 1.24 5.10 -13.52
N LYS A 113 2.37 5.54 -12.97
CA LYS A 113 3.35 6.31 -13.74
C LYS A 113 4.07 5.37 -14.72
N LYS A 114 4.20 5.79 -15.97
CA LYS A 114 4.83 4.98 -17.04
C LYS A 114 6.27 4.55 -16.71
N GLU A 115 6.96 5.28 -15.85
CA GLU A 115 8.33 5.00 -15.42
C GLU A 115 8.41 3.87 -14.39
N ILE A 116 7.31 3.53 -13.72
CA ILE A 116 7.26 2.45 -12.70
C ILE A 116 7.30 1.07 -13.34
N GLU A 117 6.55 0.86 -14.41
CA GLU A 117 6.46 -0.45 -15.07
C GLU A 117 7.81 -1.01 -15.56
N PRO A 118 8.69 -0.21 -16.19
CA PRO A 118 10.03 -0.68 -16.55
C PRO A 118 10.87 -1.09 -15.33
N ILE A 119 10.71 -0.41 -14.19
CA ILE A 119 11.42 -0.76 -12.97
C ILE A 119 10.93 -2.09 -12.39
N ILE A 120 9.63 -2.33 -12.38
CA ILE A 120 9.07 -3.62 -11.97
C ILE A 120 9.62 -4.74 -12.87
N THR A 121 9.64 -4.54 -14.18
CA THR A 121 10.20 -5.49 -15.15
C THR A 121 11.69 -5.75 -14.87
N LYS A 122 12.45 -4.70 -14.60
CA LYS A 122 13.87 -4.79 -14.23
C LYS A 122 14.07 -5.60 -12.95
N LEU A 123 13.33 -5.31 -11.89
CA LEU A 123 13.39 -6.04 -10.63
C LEU A 123 13.04 -7.52 -10.80
N LYS A 124 12.01 -7.83 -11.58
CA LYS A 124 11.66 -9.22 -11.92
C LYS A 124 12.79 -9.96 -12.61
N SER A 125 13.55 -9.28 -13.47
CA SER A 125 14.70 -9.88 -14.16
C SER A 125 15.92 -10.05 -13.25
N GLU A 126 16.13 -9.14 -12.30
CA GLU A 126 17.28 -9.18 -11.37
C GLU A 126 17.07 -10.14 -10.20
N LYS A 127 15.84 -10.31 -9.75
CA LYS A 127 15.47 -11.16 -8.60
C LYS A 127 14.43 -12.19 -8.99
N LEU A 128 14.86 -13.19 -9.74
CA LEU A 128 14.01 -14.32 -10.11
C LEU A 128 13.52 -15.04 -8.84
N GLY A 129 12.25 -15.41 -8.83
CA GLY A 129 11.61 -16.07 -7.69
C GLY A 129 10.95 -15.13 -6.70
N ILE A 130 11.13 -13.82 -6.82
CA ILE A 130 10.37 -12.82 -6.06
C ILE A 130 9.22 -12.29 -6.94
N ASN A 131 8.01 -12.30 -6.38
CA ASN A 131 6.86 -11.73 -7.06
C ASN A 131 6.75 -10.24 -6.70
N PHE A 132 6.74 -9.37 -7.72
CA PHE A 132 6.61 -7.92 -7.56
C PHE A 132 5.21 -7.48 -7.98
N GLU A 133 4.51 -6.82 -7.07
CA GLU A 133 3.15 -6.33 -7.28
C GLU A 133 3.08 -4.83 -7.04
N LEU A 134 2.29 -4.15 -7.86
CA LEU A 134 1.94 -2.74 -7.69
C LEU A 134 0.51 -2.65 -7.17
N ILE A 135 0.32 -1.95 -6.06
CA ILE A 135 -1.01 -1.66 -5.50
C ILE A 135 -1.29 -0.18 -5.71
N LEU A 136 -2.24 0.12 -6.58
CA LEU A 136 -2.78 1.46 -6.79
C LEU A 136 -4.07 1.66 -5.97
N MET A 137 -4.63 2.85 -6.01
CA MET A 137 -5.79 3.19 -5.17
C MET A 137 -7.07 2.44 -5.58
N ASN A 138 -7.23 2.09 -6.84
CA ASN A 138 -8.31 1.18 -7.26
C ASN A 138 -8.19 -0.21 -6.60
N ASP A 139 -6.98 -0.71 -6.47
CA ASP A 139 -6.72 -2.00 -5.81
C ASP A 139 -6.96 -1.87 -4.30
N PHE A 140 -6.50 -0.78 -3.70
CA PHE A 140 -6.69 -0.51 -2.27
C PHE A 140 -8.18 -0.35 -1.93
N GLU A 141 -8.96 0.33 -2.77
CA GLU A 141 -10.41 0.42 -2.60
C GLU A 141 -11.08 -0.96 -2.60
N ARG A 142 -10.68 -1.84 -3.52
CA ARG A 142 -11.20 -3.24 -3.54
C ARG A 142 -10.84 -3.98 -2.25
N LEU A 143 -9.64 -3.81 -1.73
CA LEU A 143 -9.23 -4.39 -0.45
C LEU A 143 -10.08 -3.85 0.70
N PHE A 144 -10.27 -2.54 0.77
CA PHE A 144 -11.08 -1.87 1.79
C PHE A 144 -12.51 -2.43 1.83
N PHE A 145 -13.12 -2.64 0.67
CA PHE A 145 -14.48 -3.17 0.60
C PHE A 145 -14.61 -4.68 0.79
N LYS A 146 -13.51 -5.38 1.05
CA LYS A 146 -13.55 -6.75 1.59
C LYS A 146 -13.80 -6.75 3.10
N LEU A 147 -13.64 -5.62 3.78
CA LEU A 147 -13.94 -5.48 5.20
C LEU A 147 -15.43 -5.64 5.47
N SER A 148 -15.76 -6.12 6.67
CA SER A 148 -17.14 -6.09 7.16
C SER A 148 -17.60 -4.65 7.35
N LYS A 149 -18.92 -4.45 7.36
CA LYS A 149 -19.54 -3.15 7.60
C LYS A 149 -19.08 -2.56 8.95
N GLU A 150 -19.02 -3.40 9.99
CA GLU A 150 -18.55 -3.04 11.32
C GLU A 150 -17.09 -2.59 11.31
N ALA A 151 -16.24 -3.29 10.57
CA ALA A 151 -14.84 -2.91 10.42
C ALA A 151 -14.69 -1.56 9.69
N ILE A 152 -15.45 -1.34 8.63
CA ILE A 152 -15.49 -0.06 7.91
C ILE A 152 -15.91 1.08 8.85
N TYR A 153 -16.96 0.89 9.64
CA TYR A 153 -17.41 1.89 10.59
C TYR A 153 -16.37 2.17 11.68
N SER A 154 -15.67 1.14 12.14
CA SER A 154 -14.61 1.31 13.14
C SER A 154 -13.42 2.13 12.63
N LEU A 155 -13.29 2.30 11.32
CA LEU A 155 -12.29 3.16 10.68
C LEU A 155 -12.75 4.62 10.52
N GLY A 156 -13.95 4.96 11.01
CA GLY A 156 -14.49 6.31 10.96
C GLY A 156 -15.35 6.61 9.73
N PHE A 157 -15.70 5.61 8.95
CA PHE A 157 -16.63 5.75 7.83
C PHE A 157 -18.05 5.53 8.31
N HIS A 158 -18.99 6.33 7.84
CA HIS A 158 -20.36 6.27 8.30
C HIS A 158 -21.34 6.37 7.15
N ILE A 159 -22.47 5.69 7.27
CA ILE A 159 -23.65 5.89 6.44
C ILE A 159 -24.56 6.82 7.22
N SER A 160 -25.04 7.91 6.59
CA SER A 160 -26.04 8.77 7.21
C SER A 160 -27.32 7.95 7.44
N SER A 161 -27.69 7.73 8.69
CA SER A 161 -29.05 7.30 9.01
C SER A 161 -29.98 8.46 8.66
N THR A 162 -30.74 8.31 7.60
CA THR A 162 -31.89 9.17 7.31
C THR A 162 -32.98 8.92 8.31
#